data_a99f89346e61c0efd5c9c071c5731630
#
_entry.id   a99f89346e61c0efd5c9c071c5731630
#
_cell.length_a   1.000
_cell.length_b   1.000
_cell.length_c   1.000
_cell.angle_alpha   90.00
_cell.angle_beta   90.00
_cell.angle_gamma   90.00
#
_symmetry.space_group_name_H-M   'P 1'
#
loop_
_entity.id
_entity.type
_entity.pdbx_description
1 polymer ?
#
loop_
_entity_poly.entity_id
_entity_poly.type
_entity_poly.pdbx_seq_one_letter_code
_entity_poly.pdbx_strand_id
1 'polypeptide(L)'
;MKTIKLFLGFAVLGIFPAAARAQVGEVQEVAPGVYFRQGDIEHKGHCNNGWVIFEDYVVVIDANFPNGAEEVIPDIRRTTSKPIRFVFDTHHHGDHAYGNRIWVLNGAVPVAQENVLEEIKRYEPQRWEDAAKEREDVRKLGPQGFKPPTLLFPDRLIFDDGKRRLELLYFGVAHTHGDGFGYLPREKILFTGDACVNGPHNYMGDGDSESWIKTLEATEKLDFETILPGHGPLARDGRRVMAGQKQFFLELRKQVKGLLDAKKSLDEVKSSVRLPEAVGNWVGDSLPSQIEQVYKEMTGQIPRATAH
;
A
#
# COMPACT_ATOMS: atom_id res chain seq x y z
N MET A 1 32.75 43.99 -50.41
CA MET A 1 32.66 42.56 -50.08
C MET A 1 32.26 42.43 -48.65
N LYS A 2 30.99 42.07 -48.36
CA LYS A 2 30.46 41.86 -46.99
C LYS A 2 30.42 40.37 -46.72
N THR A 3 31.20 39.90 -45.79
CA THR A 3 31.30 38.49 -45.39
C THR A 3 30.19 38.19 -44.41
N ILE A 4 29.24 37.31 -44.80
CA ILE A 4 28.15 36.79 -43.97
C ILE A 4 28.70 35.61 -43.19
N LYS A 5 28.76 35.71 -41.84
CA LYS A 5 29.05 34.56 -40.95
C LYS A 5 27.75 33.83 -40.68
N LEU A 6 27.67 32.59 -41.14
CA LEU A 6 26.58 31.65 -40.88
C LEU A 6 26.83 31.00 -39.52
N PHE A 7 25.99 31.26 -38.53
CA PHE A 7 26.01 30.54 -37.23
C PHE A 7 25.11 29.28 -37.39
N LEU A 8 25.73 28.10 -37.39
CA LEU A 8 25.03 26.83 -37.25
C LEU A 8 24.78 26.62 -35.74
N GLY A 9 23.54 26.77 -35.32
CA GLY A 9 23.11 26.38 -33.96
C GLY A 9 22.85 24.85 -33.96
N PHE A 10 23.65 24.11 -33.19
CA PHE A 10 23.37 22.71 -32.84
C PHE A 10 22.32 22.69 -31.75
N ALA A 11 21.10 22.26 -32.10
CA ALA A 11 20.08 21.89 -31.11
C ALA A 11 20.44 20.50 -30.57
N VAL A 12 20.93 20.44 -29.32
CA VAL A 12 21.07 19.19 -28.59
C VAL A 12 19.66 18.79 -28.13
N LEU A 13 19.01 17.86 -28.84
CA LEU A 13 17.83 17.17 -28.33
C LEU A 13 18.29 16.29 -27.15
N GLY A 14 18.01 16.73 -25.93
CA GLY A 14 18.13 15.90 -24.75
C GLY A 14 17.11 14.77 -24.82
N ILE A 15 17.56 13.55 -25.12
CA ILE A 15 16.77 12.35 -24.94
C ILE A 15 16.67 12.14 -23.43
N PHE A 16 15.57 12.59 -22.82
CA PHE A 16 15.21 12.16 -21.48
C PHE A 16 14.80 10.67 -21.59
N PRO A 17 15.48 9.75 -20.87
CA PRO A 17 14.99 8.37 -20.84
C PRO A 17 13.58 8.40 -20.27
N ALA A 18 12.63 7.87 -21.03
CA ALA A 18 11.30 7.57 -20.51
C ALA A 18 11.50 6.72 -19.25
N ALA A 19 10.96 7.16 -18.12
CA ALA A 19 11.01 6.37 -16.90
C ALA A 19 10.42 5.00 -17.24
N ALA A 20 11.28 3.97 -17.22
CA ALA A 20 10.84 2.60 -17.46
C ALA A 20 9.76 2.30 -16.39
N ARG A 21 8.54 1.96 -16.83
CA ARG A 21 7.51 1.46 -15.93
C ARG A 21 8.07 0.20 -15.29
N ALA A 22 8.03 0.12 -13.96
CA ALA A 22 8.36 -1.09 -13.24
C ALA A 22 7.56 -2.25 -13.84
N GLN A 23 8.23 -3.32 -14.22
CA GLN A 23 7.56 -4.52 -14.68
C GLN A 23 7.16 -5.37 -13.47
N VAL A 24 6.02 -6.03 -13.58
CA VAL A 24 5.58 -7.01 -12.58
C VAL A 24 6.69 -8.04 -12.34
N GLY A 25 7.04 -8.28 -11.06
CA GLY A 25 8.09 -9.20 -10.66
C GLY A 25 9.53 -8.65 -10.79
N GLU A 26 9.73 -7.45 -11.32
CA GLU A 26 11.06 -6.83 -11.39
C GLU A 26 11.48 -6.26 -10.04
N VAL A 27 12.72 -6.58 -9.62
CA VAL A 27 13.32 -6.04 -8.42
C VAL A 27 14.06 -4.74 -8.75
N GLN A 28 13.72 -3.68 -8.03
CA GLN A 28 14.35 -2.37 -8.17
C GLN A 28 15.05 -1.97 -6.87
N GLU A 29 16.31 -1.60 -6.94
CA GLU A 29 16.97 -0.91 -5.84
C GLU A 29 16.59 0.58 -5.87
N VAL A 30 15.79 1.00 -4.88
CA VAL A 30 15.20 2.35 -4.81
C VAL A 30 16.18 3.34 -4.19
N ALA A 31 16.92 2.86 -3.19
CA ALA A 31 18.06 3.49 -2.56
C ALA A 31 19.03 2.39 -2.11
N PRO A 32 20.31 2.66 -1.83
CA PRO A 32 21.27 1.64 -1.41
C PRO A 32 20.71 0.75 -0.30
N GLY A 33 20.49 -0.55 -0.57
CA GLY A 33 19.92 -1.53 0.35
C GLY A 33 18.43 -1.38 0.66
N VAL A 34 17.68 -0.61 -0.12
CA VAL A 34 16.21 -0.50 -0.07
C VAL A 34 15.65 -0.93 -1.41
N TYR A 35 14.82 -1.94 -1.40
CA TYR A 35 14.32 -2.59 -2.60
C TYR A 35 12.80 -2.57 -2.68
N PHE A 36 12.30 -2.63 -3.90
CA PHE A 36 10.88 -2.73 -4.23
C PHE A 36 10.70 -3.74 -5.35
N ARG A 37 9.63 -4.55 -5.24
CA ARG A 37 9.19 -5.50 -6.27
C ARG A 37 7.70 -5.31 -6.47
N GLN A 38 7.30 -4.97 -7.69
CA GLN A 38 5.87 -4.85 -8.01
C GLN A 38 5.23 -6.23 -8.11
N GLY A 39 4.15 -6.44 -7.35
CA GLY A 39 3.35 -7.66 -7.36
C GLY A 39 2.47 -7.79 -8.59
N ASP A 40 2.04 -9.01 -8.88
CA ASP A 40 1.09 -9.34 -9.94
C ASP A 40 -0.33 -9.37 -9.36
N ILE A 41 -0.92 -8.18 -9.22
CA ILE A 41 -2.28 -8.06 -8.68
C ILE A 41 -3.33 -8.64 -9.63
N GLU A 42 -3.13 -8.49 -10.94
CA GLU A 42 -4.15 -8.85 -11.94
C GLU A 42 -4.30 -10.37 -12.12
N HIS A 43 -3.20 -11.14 -12.08
CA HIS A 43 -3.23 -12.58 -12.36
C HIS A 43 -3.04 -13.44 -11.12
N LYS A 44 -2.33 -12.92 -10.10
CA LYS A 44 -2.00 -13.68 -8.89
C LYS A 44 -2.61 -13.09 -7.61
N GLY A 45 -3.14 -11.88 -7.67
CA GLY A 45 -3.63 -11.17 -6.49
C GLY A 45 -2.50 -10.76 -5.54
N HIS A 46 -1.25 -10.64 -6.01
CA HIS A 46 -0.10 -10.32 -5.17
C HIS A 46 0.00 -8.81 -4.95
N CYS A 47 0.21 -8.41 -3.69
CA CYS A 47 0.64 -7.06 -3.37
C CYS A 47 2.09 -6.82 -3.80
N ASN A 48 2.53 -5.58 -3.77
CA ASN A 48 3.93 -5.22 -3.88
C ASN A 48 4.69 -5.66 -2.61
N ASN A 49 5.99 -5.91 -2.76
CA ASN A 49 6.86 -6.15 -1.62
C ASN A 49 8.01 -5.15 -1.61
N GLY A 50 8.44 -4.79 -0.41
CA GLY A 50 9.69 -4.09 -0.21
C GLY A 50 10.58 -4.82 0.78
N TRP A 51 11.87 -4.52 0.77
CA TRP A 51 12.75 -4.94 1.84
C TRP A 51 13.87 -3.94 2.10
N VAL A 52 14.27 -3.89 3.35
CA VAL A 52 15.29 -2.99 3.87
C VAL A 52 16.42 -3.82 4.48
N ILE A 53 17.64 -3.65 3.98
CA ILE A 53 18.83 -4.36 4.44
C ILE A 53 19.52 -3.53 5.52
N PHE A 54 19.55 -4.05 6.75
CA PHE A 54 20.30 -3.54 7.89
C PHE A 54 21.71 -4.18 7.95
N GLU A 55 22.52 -3.81 8.96
CA GLU A 55 23.87 -4.35 9.08
C GLU A 55 23.86 -5.88 9.24
N ASP A 56 22.96 -6.44 10.04
CA ASP A 56 22.93 -7.86 10.39
C ASP A 56 21.69 -8.62 9.89
N TYR A 57 20.67 -7.96 9.38
CA TYR A 57 19.40 -8.59 9.00
C TYR A 57 18.63 -7.81 7.92
N VAL A 58 17.56 -8.42 7.48
CA VAL A 58 16.58 -7.82 6.54
C VAL A 58 15.24 -7.70 7.23
N VAL A 59 14.57 -6.55 7.01
CA VAL A 59 13.15 -6.33 7.28
C VAL A 59 12.41 -6.32 5.95
N VAL A 60 11.38 -7.15 5.83
CA VAL A 60 10.50 -7.23 4.66
C VAL A 60 9.24 -6.43 4.95
N ILE A 61 8.68 -5.77 3.95
CA ILE A 61 7.41 -5.05 4.01
C ILE A 61 6.41 -5.85 3.19
N ASP A 62 5.34 -6.22 3.85
CA ASP A 62 4.24 -7.09 3.45
C ASP A 62 4.62 -8.55 3.21
N ALA A 63 3.81 -9.43 3.81
CA ALA A 63 4.04 -10.86 3.72
C ALA A 63 3.56 -11.49 2.42
N ASN A 64 2.70 -10.79 1.66
CA ASN A 64 2.05 -11.28 0.45
C ASN A 64 1.12 -12.50 0.72
N PHE A 65 0.59 -13.13 -0.34
CA PHE A 65 0.07 -14.48 -0.28
C PHE A 65 1.20 -15.51 -0.14
N PRO A 66 0.91 -16.77 0.27
CA PRO A 66 1.95 -17.78 0.46
C PRO A 66 2.86 -17.99 -0.76
N ASN A 67 2.29 -18.12 -1.97
CA ASN A 67 3.08 -18.25 -3.20
C ASN A 67 3.83 -16.98 -3.57
N GLY A 68 3.30 -15.80 -3.22
CA GLY A 68 4.00 -14.53 -3.38
C GLY A 68 5.25 -14.45 -2.49
N ALA A 69 5.13 -14.86 -1.22
CA ALA A 69 6.27 -14.96 -0.31
C ALA A 69 7.37 -15.91 -0.86
N GLU A 70 6.95 -17.08 -1.39
CA GLU A 70 7.87 -18.04 -2.01
C GLU A 70 8.61 -17.47 -3.23
N GLU A 71 7.97 -16.58 -4.00
CA GLU A 71 8.62 -15.88 -5.12
C GLU A 71 9.59 -14.78 -4.65
N VAL A 72 9.27 -14.05 -3.58
CA VAL A 72 10.04 -12.91 -3.10
C VAL A 72 11.31 -13.32 -2.34
N ILE A 73 11.28 -14.43 -1.59
CA ILE A 73 12.43 -14.90 -0.81
C ILE A 73 13.69 -15.11 -1.67
N PRO A 74 13.64 -15.79 -2.83
CA PRO A 74 14.80 -15.89 -3.73
C PRO A 74 15.28 -14.53 -4.24
N ASP A 75 14.37 -13.58 -4.48
CA ASP A 75 14.72 -12.23 -4.92
C ASP A 75 15.55 -11.51 -3.85
N ILE A 76 15.11 -11.55 -2.59
CA ILE A 76 15.86 -10.99 -1.46
C ILE A 76 17.25 -11.63 -1.35
N ARG A 77 17.32 -12.95 -1.45
CA ARG A 77 18.58 -13.69 -1.35
C ARG A 77 19.58 -13.37 -2.47
N ARG A 78 19.12 -12.88 -3.63
CA ARG A 78 20.01 -12.35 -4.68
C ARG A 78 20.60 -11.00 -4.32
N THR A 79 19.94 -10.21 -3.46
CA THR A 79 20.44 -8.90 -3.05
C THR A 79 21.35 -8.96 -1.81
N THR A 80 21.21 -9.99 -0.96
CA THR A 80 22.00 -10.12 0.27
C THR A 80 21.99 -11.55 0.80
N SER A 81 23.07 -11.93 1.50
CA SER A 81 23.16 -13.18 2.29
C SER A 81 22.67 -13.03 3.73
N LYS A 82 22.28 -11.84 4.15
CA LYS A 82 21.82 -11.56 5.52
C LYS A 82 20.49 -12.27 5.82
N PRO A 83 20.27 -12.72 7.07
CA PRO A 83 19.02 -13.39 7.43
C PRO A 83 17.85 -12.44 7.38
N ILE A 84 16.71 -12.91 6.88
CA ILE A 84 15.42 -12.23 7.00
C ILE A 84 14.94 -12.42 8.43
N ARG A 85 14.78 -11.35 9.21
CA ARG A 85 14.42 -11.43 10.63
C ARG A 85 13.05 -10.93 10.95
N PHE A 86 12.50 -10.02 10.13
CA PHE A 86 11.20 -9.45 10.36
C PHE A 86 10.45 -9.33 9.05
N VAL A 87 9.14 -9.54 9.10
CA VAL A 87 8.18 -9.18 8.07
C VAL A 87 7.12 -8.29 8.69
N PHE A 88 6.95 -7.12 8.14
CA PHE A 88 5.98 -6.14 8.60
C PHE A 88 4.72 -6.24 7.74
N ASP A 89 3.62 -6.65 8.35
CA ASP A 89 2.30 -6.61 7.73
C ASP A 89 1.76 -5.19 7.86
N THR A 90 1.65 -4.46 6.74
CA THR A 90 1.11 -3.11 6.76
C THR A 90 -0.34 -3.09 7.23
N HIS A 91 -1.11 -4.13 6.93
CA HIS A 91 -2.48 -4.36 7.39
C HIS A 91 -2.87 -5.85 7.30
N HIS A 92 -4.12 -6.19 7.62
CA HIS A 92 -4.55 -7.58 7.82
C HIS A 92 -4.99 -8.33 6.55
N HIS A 93 -5.16 -7.69 5.40
CA HIS A 93 -5.65 -8.35 4.19
C HIS A 93 -4.74 -9.48 3.71
N GLY A 94 -5.36 -10.46 3.05
CA GLY A 94 -4.69 -11.73 2.74
C GLY A 94 -3.47 -11.60 1.85
N ASP A 95 -3.48 -10.70 0.90
CA ASP A 95 -2.33 -10.42 0.02
C ASP A 95 -1.20 -9.65 0.72
N HIS A 96 -1.40 -9.21 1.96
CA HIS A 96 -0.38 -8.55 2.79
C HIS A 96 0.07 -9.41 3.98
N ALA A 97 -0.76 -10.38 4.45
CA ALA A 97 -0.52 -11.10 5.70
C ALA A 97 -0.53 -12.64 5.58
N TYR A 98 -1.15 -13.24 4.55
CA TYR A 98 -1.31 -14.70 4.48
C TYR A 98 -0.02 -15.46 4.26
N GLY A 99 1.01 -14.83 3.71
CA GLY A 99 2.35 -15.38 3.55
C GLY A 99 3.15 -15.51 4.85
N ASN A 100 2.69 -14.98 5.97
CA ASN A 100 3.40 -15.00 7.25
C ASN A 100 3.95 -16.39 7.64
N ARG A 101 3.19 -17.46 7.37
CA ARG A 101 3.66 -18.83 7.61
C ARG A 101 4.96 -19.13 6.88
N ILE A 102 5.09 -18.70 5.63
CA ILE A 102 6.29 -18.93 4.81
C ILE A 102 7.48 -18.15 5.36
N TRP A 103 7.25 -16.88 5.77
CA TRP A 103 8.29 -16.05 6.39
C TRP A 103 8.77 -16.63 7.72
N VAL A 104 7.85 -17.12 8.58
CA VAL A 104 8.20 -17.78 9.85
C VAL A 104 9.06 -19.02 9.62
N LEU A 105 8.74 -19.85 8.62
CA LEU A 105 9.56 -21.01 8.25
C LEU A 105 10.95 -20.61 7.73
N ASN A 106 11.12 -19.38 7.26
CA ASN A 106 12.41 -18.80 6.85
C ASN A 106 13.10 -17.98 7.95
N GLY A 107 12.59 -18.02 9.19
CA GLY A 107 13.21 -17.44 10.38
C GLY A 107 12.79 -15.99 10.69
N ALA A 108 11.78 -15.46 10.01
CA ALA A 108 11.27 -14.13 10.28
C ALA A 108 10.20 -14.12 11.39
N VAL A 109 10.09 -12.98 12.06
CA VAL A 109 9.04 -12.67 13.04
C VAL A 109 8.05 -11.69 12.37
N PRO A 110 6.76 -12.05 12.24
CA PRO A 110 5.73 -11.13 11.76
C PRO A 110 5.48 -10.00 12.76
N VAL A 111 5.47 -8.77 12.25
CA VAL A 111 5.33 -7.51 12.98
C VAL A 111 4.13 -6.76 12.41
N ALA A 112 3.28 -6.16 13.26
CA ALA A 112 2.20 -5.30 12.80
C ALA A 112 1.81 -4.27 13.87
N GLN A 113 1.01 -3.29 13.47
CA GLN A 113 0.29 -2.44 14.40
C GLN A 113 -0.77 -3.29 15.15
N GLU A 114 -1.03 -3.00 16.43
CA GLU A 114 -1.86 -3.87 17.29
C GLU A 114 -3.28 -4.08 16.78
N ASN A 115 -3.92 -3.09 16.15
CA ASN A 115 -5.25 -3.24 15.57
C ASN A 115 -5.30 -4.28 14.43
N VAL A 116 -4.19 -4.54 13.74
CA VAL A 116 -4.10 -5.62 12.75
C VAL A 116 -4.48 -6.96 13.37
N LEU A 117 -4.02 -7.23 14.60
CA LEU A 117 -4.36 -8.49 15.29
C LEU A 117 -5.86 -8.57 15.63
N GLU A 118 -6.48 -7.46 15.99
CA GLU A 118 -7.92 -7.42 16.27
C GLU A 118 -8.75 -7.62 15.00
N GLU A 119 -8.34 -7.00 13.90
CA GLU A 119 -8.97 -7.20 12.59
C GLU A 119 -8.81 -8.64 12.09
N ILE A 120 -7.63 -9.25 12.28
CA ILE A 120 -7.38 -10.66 11.98
C ILE A 120 -8.37 -11.55 12.76
N LYS A 121 -8.52 -11.36 14.05
CA LYS A 121 -9.45 -12.14 14.87
C LYS A 121 -10.90 -12.02 14.39
N ARG A 122 -11.26 -10.83 13.92
CA ARG A 122 -12.63 -10.50 13.50
C ARG A 122 -12.98 -11.03 12.12
N TYR A 123 -12.09 -10.90 11.14
CA TYR A 123 -12.41 -11.12 9.74
C TYR A 123 -11.73 -12.35 9.13
N GLU A 124 -10.47 -12.60 9.52
CA GLU A 124 -9.64 -13.53 8.77
C GLU A 124 -9.97 -15.01 8.96
N PRO A 125 -10.61 -15.50 10.05
CA PRO A 125 -11.04 -16.89 10.08
C PRO A 125 -11.94 -17.27 8.91
N GLN A 126 -12.94 -16.42 8.59
CA GLN A 126 -13.84 -16.65 7.46
C GLN A 126 -13.16 -16.39 6.12
N ARG A 127 -12.41 -15.29 6.01
CA ARG A 127 -11.70 -14.91 4.77
C ARG A 127 -10.64 -15.93 4.38
N TRP A 128 -9.93 -16.51 5.36
CA TRP A 128 -8.97 -17.59 5.14
C TRP A 128 -9.65 -18.83 4.55
N GLU A 129 -10.80 -19.24 5.11
CA GLU A 129 -11.58 -20.37 4.61
C GLU A 129 -12.07 -20.10 3.18
N ASP A 130 -12.53 -18.90 2.89
CA ASP A 130 -13.00 -18.52 1.56
C ASP A 130 -11.84 -18.46 0.56
N ALA A 131 -10.71 -17.87 0.94
CA ALA A 131 -9.50 -17.85 0.12
C ALA A 131 -9.00 -19.27 -0.18
N ALA A 132 -9.08 -20.21 0.78
CA ALA A 132 -8.66 -21.61 0.56
C ALA A 132 -9.53 -22.36 -0.47
N LYS A 133 -10.76 -21.91 -0.74
CA LYS A 133 -11.61 -22.49 -1.81
C LYS A 133 -11.09 -22.10 -3.19
N GLU A 134 -10.59 -20.88 -3.33
CA GLU A 134 -10.19 -20.30 -4.61
C GLU A 134 -8.69 -20.42 -4.87
N ARG A 135 -7.85 -20.35 -3.80
CA ARG A 135 -6.40 -20.32 -3.88
C ARG A 135 -5.77 -21.62 -3.39
N GLU A 136 -5.02 -22.26 -4.28
CA GLU A 136 -4.31 -23.51 -3.95
C GLU A 136 -3.21 -23.31 -2.90
N ASP A 137 -2.47 -22.20 -2.96
CA ASP A 137 -1.39 -21.88 -2.03
C ASP A 137 -1.90 -21.72 -0.58
N VAL A 138 -3.06 -21.06 -0.39
CA VAL A 138 -3.72 -20.94 0.92
C VAL A 138 -4.24 -22.31 1.37
N ARG A 139 -4.92 -23.05 0.50
CA ARG A 139 -5.48 -24.37 0.80
C ARG A 139 -4.39 -25.38 1.24
N LYS A 140 -3.20 -25.36 0.63
CA LYS A 140 -2.07 -26.22 1.00
C LYS A 140 -1.57 -26.02 2.42
N LEU A 141 -1.69 -24.81 2.97
CA LEU A 141 -1.32 -24.50 4.35
C LEU A 141 -2.32 -25.04 5.37
N GLY A 142 -3.53 -25.37 4.94
CA GLY A 142 -4.59 -25.90 5.78
C GLY A 142 -5.23 -24.88 6.74
N PRO A 143 -6.23 -25.29 7.54
CA PRO A 143 -7.03 -24.38 8.38
C PRO A 143 -6.22 -23.61 9.44
N GLN A 144 -5.09 -24.17 9.87
CA GLN A 144 -4.21 -23.56 10.87
C GLN A 144 -2.91 -22.98 10.23
N GLY A 145 -2.93 -22.80 8.91
CA GLY A 145 -1.78 -22.28 8.17
C GLY A 145 -1.53 -20.81 8.38
N PHE A 146 -2.57 -20.04 8.64
CA PHE A 146 -2.43 -18.61 8.90
C PHE A 146 -1.62 -18.34 10.18
N LYS A 147 -0.65 -17.45 10.09
CA LYS A 147 0.21 -17.03 11.20
C LYS A 147 0.01 -15.53 11.44
N PRO A 148 -0.76 -15.14 12.47
CA PRO A 148 -0.90 -13.74 12.82
C PRO A 148 0.46 -13.16 13.29
N PRO A 149 0.63 -11.83 13.20
CA PRO A 149 1.80 -11.14 13.73
C PRO A 149 1.93 -11.38 15.24
N THR A 150 3.18 -11.49 15.72
CA THR A 150 3.50 -11.78 17.12
C THR A 150 4.29 -10.68 17.79
N LEU A 151 4.86 -9.75 17.05
CA LEU A 151 5.44 -8.51 17.54
C LEU A 151 4.52 -7.35 17.16
N LEU A 152 3.91 -6.74 18.16
CA LEU A 152 2.90 -5.70 17.95
C LEU A 152 3.41 -4.35 18.51
N PHE A 153 2.99 -3.27 17.87
CA PHE A 153 3.28 -1.91 18.33
C PHE A 153 2.01 -1.05 18.30
N PRO A 154 1.83 -0.12 19.26
CA PRO A 154 0.67 0.77 19.28
C PRO A 154 0.79 1.88 18.23
N ASP A 155 1.78 2.76 18.35
CA ASP A 155 1.92 3.95 17.49
C ASP A 155 3.19 3.92 16.66
N ARG A 156 4.27 3.35 17.21
CA ARG A 156 5.58 3.40 16.59
C ARG A 156 6.48 2.27 17.05
N LEU A 157 7.22 1.68 16.09
CA LEU A 157 8.35 0.79 16.33
C LEU A 157 9.54 1.25 15.48
N ILE A 158 10.75 1.18 16.03
CA ILE A 158 11.96 1.65 15.33
C ILE A 158 12.95 0.51 15.21
N PHE A 159 13.42 0.28 13.99
CA PHE A 159 14.63 -0.46 13.68
C PHE A 159 15.75 0.54 13.40
N ASP A 160 16.84 0.50 14.16
CA ASP A 160 17.97 1.42 14.00
C ASP A 160 19.28 0.69 14.33
N ASP A 161 20.19 0.61 13.37
CA ASP A 161 21.54 0.03 13.54
C ASP A 161 22.65 1.09 13.59
N GLY A 162 22.26 2.37 13.73
CA GLY A 162 23.16 3.51 13.68
C GLY A 162 23.49 4.01 12.26
N LYS A 163 23.39 3.15 11.26
CA LYS A 163 23.59 3.48 9.83
C LYS A 163 22.27 3.72 9.10
N ARG A 164 21.26 2.90 9.41
CA ARG A 164 19.93 2.94 8.82
C ARG A 164 18.86 2.95 9.88
N ARG A 165 17.78 3.69 9.60
CA ARG A 165 16.64 3.81 10.48
C ARG A 165 15.36 3.59 9.65
N LEU A 166 14.58 2.60 10.06
CA LEU A 166 13.21 2.35 9.58
C LEU A 166 12.27 2.55 10.76
N GLU A 167 11.26 3.39 10.59
CA GLU A 167 10.21 3.63 11.56
C GLU A 167 8.92 3.02 11.04
N LEU A 168 8.34 2.08 11.78
CA LEU A 168 6.97 1.64 11.58
C LEU A 168 6.07 2.59 12.34
N LEU A 169 5.10 3.19 11.65
CA LEU A 169 4.28 4.28 12.17
C LEU A 169 2.79 3.99 11.98
N TYR A 170 1.97 4.42 12.91
CA TYR A 170 0.52 4.41 12.80
C TYR A 170 -0.01 5.84 12.95
N PHE A 171 -0.93 6.24 12.07
CA PHE A 171 -1.51 7.60 12.08
C PHE A 171 -3.02 7.60 12.25
N GLY A 172 -3.65 6.44 12.30
CA GLY A 172 -5.09 6.28 12.41
C GLY A 172 -5.67 5.34 11.36
N VAL A 173 -6.98 5.22 11.41
CA VAL A 173 -7.76 4.39 10.46
C VAL A 173 -7.68 4.98 9.06
N ALA A 174 -7.48 4.12 8.06
CA ALA A 174 -7.48 4.48 6.65
C ALA A 174 -8.19 3.39 5.82
N HIS A 175 -7.41 2.55 5.12
CA HIS A 175 -7.88 1.40 4.35
C HIS A 175 -8.46 0.29 5.26
N THR A 176 -7.83 0.13 6.43
CA THR A 176 -8.26 -0.72 7.55
C THR A 176 -8.12 0.03 8.87
N HIS A 177 -8.38 -0.64 9.98
CA HIS A 177 -8.18 -0.04 11.31
C HIS A 177 -6.71 -0.07 11.79
N GLY A 178 -5.86 -0.87 11.16
CA GLY A 178 -4.48 -1.11 11.58
C GLY A 178 -3.41 -0.75 10.56
N ASP A 179 -3.69 0.19 9.64
CA ASP A 179 -2.74 0.54 8.57
C ASP A 179 -1.44 1.12 9.11
N GLY A 180 -0.36 0.37 8.95
CA GLY A 180 0.97 0.81 9.32
C GLY A 180 1.80 1.27 8.13
N PHE A 181 2.65 2.25 8.37
CA PHE A 181 3.57 2.84 7.38
C PHE A 181 5.00 2.48 7.73
N GLY A 182 5.84 2.21 6.73
CA GLY A 182 7.29 2.05 6.91
C GLY A 182 8.03 3.30 6.40
N TYR A 183 8.67 4.07 7.29
CA TYR A 183 9.33 5.32 6.94
C TYR A 183 10.84 5.25 7.11
N LEU A 184 11.58 5.60 6.06
CA LEU A 184 13.03 5.74 6.03
C LEU A 184 13.38 7.23 5.94
N PRO A 185 13.63 7.91 7.07
CA PRO A 185 13.75 9.38 7.10
C PRO A 185 14.97 9.89 6.34
N ARG A 186 16.08 9.16 6.33
CA ARG A 186 17.31 9.57 5.62
C ARG A 186 17.18 9.45 4.11
N GLU A 187 16.52 8.38 3.66
CA GLU A 187 16.27 8.08 2.25
C GLU A 187 15.04 8.82 1.70
N LYS A 188 14.22 9.41 2.58
CA LYS A 188 12.94 10.05 2.27
C LYS A 188 11.96 9.10 1.54
N ILE A 189 11.96 7.84 1.94
CA ILE A 189 11.13 6.78 1.38
C ILE A 189 10.03 6.41 2.36
N LEU A 190 8.82 6.22 1.84
CA LEU A 190 7.65 5.82 2.60
C LEU A 190 6.99 4.59 1.96
N PHE A 191 6.94 3.47 2.67
CA PHE A 191 6.08 2.34 2.38
C PHE A 191 4.71 2.62 2.96
N THR A 192 3.67 2.49 2.16
CA THR A 192 2.32 2.95 2.54
C THR A 192 1.30 1.83 2.66
N GLY A 193 1.66 0.58 2.31
CA GLY A 193 0.63 -0.43 2.12
C GLY A 193 -0.52 0.12 1.25
N ASP A 194 -1.74 -0.22 1.61
CA ASP A 194 -2.92 0.22 0.88
C ASP A 194 -3.53 1.53 1.42
N ALA A 195 -2.98 2.06 2.50
CA ALA A 195 -3.36 3.40 2.95
C ALA A 195 -3.04 4.48 1.90
N CYS A 196 -2.04 4.25 1.01
CA CYS A 196 -1.83 5.07 -0.17
C CYS A 196 -1.36 4.21 -1.35
N VAL A 197 -2.25 3.97 -2.32
CA VAL A 197 -1.97 3.21 -3.54
C VAL A 197 -1.71 4.13 -4.73
N ASN A 198 -0.97 3.65 -5.71
CA ASN A 198 -0.75 4.36 -6.97
C ASN A 198 -1.48 3.65 -8.11
N GLY A 199 -2.81 3.79 -8.12
CA GLY A 199 -3.67 3.13 -9.10
C GLY A 199 -5.09 2.90 -8.58
N PRO A 200 -5.91 2.14 -9.32
CA PRO A 200 -7.33 1.97 -9.02
C PRO A 200 -7.64 0.93 -7.92
N HIS A 201 -6.62 0.25 -7.37
CA HIS A 201 -6.79 -0.77 -6.32
C HIS A 201 -7.01 -0.12 -4.94
N ASN A 202 -8.15 0.48 -4.75
CA ASN A 202 -8.50 1.41 -3.70
C ASN A 202 -9.74 0.90 -2.95
N TYR A 203 -9.65 -0.33 -2.42
CA TYR A 203 -10.74 -0.95 -1.68
C TYR A 203 -11.06 -0.18 -0.39
N MET A 204 -12.35 -0.06 -0.04
CA MET A 204 -12.81 0.75 1.10
C MET A 204 -13.63 -0.03 2.13
N GLY A 205 -13.84 -1.32 1.94
CA GLY A 205 -14.81 -2.09 2.72
C GLY A 205 -14.52 -2.27 4.20
N ASP A 206 -13.26 -2.14 4.63
CA ASP A 206 -12.83 -2.30 6.02
C ASP A 206 -12.32 -0.98 6.64
N GLY A 207 -12.38 0.12 5.89
CA GLY A 207 -11.92 1.44 6.29
C GLY A 207 -13.03 2.43 6.62
N ASP A 208 -12.63 3.68 6.84
CA ASP A 208 -13.51 4.83 7.02
C ASP A 208 -12.98 6.01 6.21
N SER A 209 -13.75 6.47 5.24
CA SER A 209 -13.27 7.46 4.28
C SER A 209 -12.94 8.83 4.88
N GLU A 210 -13.58 9.21 5.99
CA GLU A 210 -13.27 10.46 6.70
C GLU A 210 -11.97 10.34 7.50
N SER A 211 -11.81 9.24 8.22
CA SER A 211 -10.59 8.94 8.97
C SER A 211 -9.40 8.76 8.04
N TRP A 212 -9.62 8.13 6.88
CA TRP A 212 -8.58 7.95 5.87
C TRP A 212 -7.99 9.28 5.38
N ILE A 213 -8.84 10.27 5.10
CA ILE A 213 -8.38 11.63 4.76
C ILE A 213 -7.49 12.20 5.88
N LYS A 214 -7.90 12.07 7.14
CA LYS A 214 -7.13 12.56 8.31
C LYS A 214 -5.79 11.84 8.46
N THR A 215 -5.78 10.53 8.22
CA THR A 215 -4.56 9.70 8.23
C THR A 215 -3.58 10.13 7.14
N LEU A 216 -4.06 10.38 5.91
CA LEU A 216 -3.22 10.91 4.83
C LEU A 216 -2.68 12.30 5.18
N GLU A 217 -3.49 13.19 5.76
CA GLU A 217 -3.05 14.52 6.22
C GLU A 217 -2.00 14.46 7.34
N ALA A 218 -2.10 13.48 8.22
CA ALA A 218 -1.07 13.25 9.23
C ALA A 218 0.23 12.73 8.60
N THR A 219 0.13 11.81 7.66
CA THR A 219 1.27 11.22 6.94
C THR A 219 1.99 12.24 6.05
N GLU A 220 1.27 13.19 5.44
CA GLU A 220 1.85 14.29 4.64
C GLU A 220 2.82 15.18 5.43
N LYS A 221 2.80 15.15 6.76
CA LYS A 221 3.73 15.91 7.61
C LYS A 221 5.15 15.32 7.66
N LEU A 222 5.31 14.06 7.24
CA LEU A 222 6.63 13.44 7.09
C LEU A 222 7.40 14.07 5.91
N ASP A 223 8.72 14.09 6.01
CA ASP A 223 9.59 14.51 4.90
C ASP A 223 9.95 13.34 4.00
N PHE A 224 9.05 12.98 3.09
CA PHE A 224 9.25 11.92 2.09
C PHE A 224 9.17 12.48 0.66
N GLU A 225 9.83 11.81 -0.26
CA GLU A 225 9.81 12.09 -1.69
C GLU A 225 9.25 10.89 -2.47
N THR A 226 9.67 9.69 -2.09
CA THR A 226 9.27 8.45 -2.78
C THR A 226 8.24 7.68 -1.96
N ILE A 227 7.18 7.21 -2.62
CA ILE A 227 6.22 6.24 -2.07
C ILE A 227 6.43 4.88 -2.72
N LEU A 228 6.44 3.84 -1.88
CA LEU A 228 6.40 2.44 -2.23
C LEU A 228 5.05 1.89 -1.77
N PRO A 229 4.04 1.86 -2.66
CA PRO A 229 2.67 1.51 -2.30
C PRO A 229 2.46 0.00 -2.19
N GLY A 230 1.36 -0.43 -1.55
CA GLY A 230 0.94 -1.83 -1.54
C GLY A 230 0.49 -2.31 -2.92
N HIS A 231 -0.12 -1.43 -3.73
CA HIS A 231 -0.50 -1.72 -5.11
C HIS A 231 -0.14 -0.58 -6.06
N GLY A 232 0.15 -0.96 -7.31
CA GLY A 232 0.56 -0.05 -8.36
C GLY A 232 2.07 0.24 -8.38
N PRO A 233 2.57 1.02 -9.33
CA PRO A 233 3.98 1.32 -9.47
C PRO A 233 4.48 2.24 -8.35
N LEU A 234 5.77 2.11 -7.99
CA LEU A 234 6.42 3.08 -7.11
C LEU A 234 6.32 4.51 -7.67
N ALA A 235 6.29 5.50 -6.79
CA ALA A 235 6.19 6.90 -7.18
C ALA A 235 7.35 7.73 -6.61
N ARG A 236 8.18 8.29 -7.48
CA ARG A 236 9.26 9.23 -7.11
C ARG A 236 8.74 10.62 -6.72
N ASP A 237 7.54 10.96 -7.18
CA ASP A 237 6.76 12.13 -6.73
C ASP A 237 5.64 11.64 -5.80
N GLY A 238 6.04 11.09 -4.66
CA GLY A 238 5.13 10.47 -3.69
C GLY A 238 4.12 11.45 -3.12
N ARG A 239 4.52 12.72 -2.92
CA ARG A 239 3.60 13.76 -2.42
C ARG A 239 2.44 13.99 -3.38
N ARG A 240 2.68 13.98 -4.67
CA ARG A 240 1.62 14.13 -5.68
C ARG A 240 0.65 12.95 -5.66
N VAL A 241 1.17 11.72 -5.49
CA VAL A 241 0.33 10.52 -5.40
C VAL A 241 -0.54 10.58 -4.15
N MET A 242 0.02 10.88 -2.99
CA MET A 242 -0.74 10.98 -1.74
C MET A 242 -1.80 12.09 -1.79
N ALA A 243 -1.44 13.28 -2.27
CA ALA A 243 -2.38 14.37 -2.44
C ALA A 243 -3.51 14.02 -3.43
N GLY A 244 -3.20 13.29 -4.50
CA GLY A 244 -4.17 12.84 -5.50
C GLY A 244 -5.16 11.83 -4.92
N GLN A 245 -4.71 10.84 -4.14
CA GLN A 245 -5.61 9.91 -3.47
C GLN A 245 -6.48 10.61 -2.42
N LYS A 246 -5.92 11.51 -1.64
CA LYS A 246 -6.71 12.34 -0.72
C LYS A 246 -7.79 13.13 -1.46
N GLN A 247 -7.44 13.75 -2.60
CA GLN A 247 -8.40 14.49 -3.43
C GLN A 247 -9.50 13.58 -3.98
N PHE A 248 -9.17 12.32 -4.34
CA PHE A 248 -10.17 11.33 -4.74
C PHE A 248 -11.23 11.14 -3.65
N PHE A 249 -10.84 10.93 -2.39
CA PHE A 249 -11.77 10.77 -1.29
C PHE A 249 -12.58 12.04 -1.02
N LEU A 250 -11.94 13.20 -1.06
CA LEU A 250 -12.62 14.49 -0.88
C LEU A 250 -13.71 14.71 -1.94
N GLU A 251 -13.42 14.46 -3.21
CA GLU A 251 -14.40 14.63 -4.30
C GLU A 251 -15.51 13.57 -4.23
N LEU A 252 -15.17 12.31 -3.92
CA LEU A 252 -16.16 11.24 -3.75
C LEU A 252 -17.14 11.62 -2.62
N ARG A 253 -16.63 11.97 -1.44
CA ARG A 253 -17.44 12.35 -0.28
C ARG A 253 -18.31 13.58 -0.57
N LYS A 254 -17.74 14.60 -1.23
CA LYS A 254 -18.46 15.83 -1.62
C LYS A 254 -19.65 15.53 -2.53
N GLN A 255 -19.46 14.69 -3.55
CA GLN A 255 -20.54 14.35 -4.48
C GLN A 255 -21.62 13.50 -3.83
N VAL A 256 -21.22 12.45 -3.07
CA VAL A 256 -22.18 11.63 -2.32
C VAL A 256 -22.98 12.48 -1.35
N LYS A 257 -22.33 13.38 -0.59
CA LYS A 257 -23.02 14.29 0.32
C LYS A 257 -24.02 15.19 -0.40
N GLY A 258 -23.65 15.81 -1.51
CA GLY A 258 -24.54 16.68 -2.26
C GLY A 258 -25.79 15.95 -2.78
N LEU A 259 -25.64 14.69 -3.20
CA LEU A 259 -26.76 13.85 -3.65
C LEU A 259 -27.63 13.39 -2.46
N LEU A 260 -27.05 13.10 -1.30
CA LEU A 260 -27.79 12.81 -0.06
C LEU A 260 -28.60 14.03 0.42
N ASP A 261 -28.01 15.22 0.39
CA ASP A 261 -28.71 16.47 0.75
C ASP A 261 -29.90 16.71 -0.20
N ALA A 262 -29.79 16.27 -1.47
CA ALA A 262 -30.88 16.24 -2.46
C ALA A 262 -31.84 15.04 -2.30
N LYS A 263 -31.71 14.25 -1.22
CA LYS A 263 -32.55 13.09 -0.87
C LYS A 263 -32.54 11.98 -1.93
N LYS A 264 -31.42 11.79 -2.64
CA LYS A 264 -31.25 10.74 -3.63
C LYS A 264 -31.06 9.39 -2.95
N SER A 265 -31.68 8.33 -3.52
CA SER A 265 -31.47 6.95 -3.12
C SER A 265 -30.05 6.48 -3.47
N LEU A 266 -29.59 5.37 -2.87
CA LEU A 266 -28.29 4.79 -3.16
C LEU A 266 -28.08 4.51 -4.67
N ASP A 267 -29.08 3.96 -5.35
CA ASP A 267 -29.00 3.66 -6.79
C ASP A 267 -28.87 4.94 -7.63
N GLU A 268 -29.62 5.99 -7.27
CA GLU A 268 -29.49 7.31 -7.91
C GLU A 268 -28.11 7.90 -7.65
N VAL A 269 -27.55 7.77 -6.43
CA VAL A 269 -26.21 8.24 -6.10
C VAL A 269 -25.16 7.49 -6.93
N LYS A 270 -25.22 6.16 -6.97
CA LYS A 270 -24.31 5.32 -7.78
C LYS A 270 -24.34 5.71 -9.27
N SER A 271 -25.52 5.99 -9.81
CA SER A 271 -25.67 6.38 -11.21
C SER A 271 -25.29 7.82 -11.52
N SER A 272 -25.21 8.71 -10.50
CA SER A 272 -25.03 10.17 -10.67
C SER A 272 -23.61 10.65 -10.37
N VAL A 273 -22.81 9.95 -9.55
CA VAL A 273 -21.44 10.36 -9.22
C VAL A 273 -20.57 10.37 -10.48
N ARG A 274 -19.86 11.47 -10.70
CA ARG A 274 -18.92 11.67 -11.82
C ARG A 274 -17.66 12.34 -11.28
N LEU A 275 -16.65 11.55 -11.00
CA LEU A 275 -15.38 12.08 -10.49
C LEU A 275 -14.60 12.79 -11.60
N PRO A 276 -13.90 13.89 -11.28
CA PRO A 276 -13.10 14.64 -12.24
C PRO A 276 -11.89 13.83 -12.73
N GLU A 277 -11.43 14.09 -13.95
CA GLU A 277 -10.28 13.45 -14.57
C GLU A 277 -9.01 13.54 -13.71
N ALA A 278 -8.85 14.63 -12.96
CA ALA A 278 -7.70 14.85 -12.08
C ALA A 278 -7.50 13.74 -11.02
N VAL A 279 -8.55 13.01 -10.65
CA VAL A 279 -8.50 11.87 -9.72
C VAL A 279 -8.70 10.53 -10.43
N GLY A 280 -8.70 10.51 -11.75
CA GLY A 280 -8.95 9.31 -12.58
C GLY A 280 -8.01 8.14 -12.30
N ASN A 281 -6.80 8.40 -11.82
CA ASN A 281 -5.84 7.36 -11.45
C ASN A 281 -6.35 6.39 -10.37
N TRP A 282 -7.27 6.85 -9.49
CA TRP A 282 -7.84 6.06 -8.39
C TRP A 282 -9.25 5.54 -8.68
N VAL A 283 -9.77 5.81 -9.88
CA VAL A 283 -11.10 5.34 -10.32
C VAL A 283 -10.93 4.01 -11.03
N GLY A 284 -11.64 2.99 -10.55
CA GLY A 284 -11.64 1.65 -11.13
C GLY A 284 -12.99 0.98 -10.98
N ASP A 285 -13.04 -0.33 -11.23
CA ASP A 285 -14.25 -1.15 -11.17
C ASP A 285 -14.90 -1.17 -9.77
N SER A 286 -14.13 -0.87 -8.73
CA SER A 286 -14.61 -0.75 -7.35
C SER A 286 -15.39 0.54 -7.05
N LEU A 287 -15.45 1.52 -7.96
CA LEU A 287 -16.13 2.80 -7.71
C LEU A 287 -17.58 2.64 -7.21
N PRO A 288 -18.43 1.74 -7.74
CA PRO A 288 -19.79 1.55 -7.23
C PRO A 288 -19.85 1.12 -5.76
N SER A 289 -18.93 0.24 -5.32
CA SER A 289 -18.82 -0.19 -3.92
C SER A 289 -18.25 0.90 -3.02
N GLN A 290 -17.31 1.72 -3.52
CA GLN A 290 -16.78 2.88 -2.81
C GLN A 290 -17.85 3.95 -2.57
N ILE A 291 -18.69 4.22 -3.57
CA ILE A 291 -19.85 5.12 -3.43
C ILE A 291 -20.80 4.59 -2.35
N GLU A 292 -21.11 3.29 -2.38
CA GLU A 292 -21.96 2.64 -1.38
C GLU A 292 -21.37 2.74 0.02
N GLN A 293 -20.08 2.52 0.19
CA GLN A 293 -19.39 2.64 1.47
C GLN A 293 -19.54 4.06 2.03
N VAL A 294 -19.21 5.09 1.24
CA VAL A 294 -19.34 6.49 1.66
C VAL A 294 -20.80 6.85 1.97
N TYR A 295 -21.76 6.35 1.17
CA TYR A 295 -23.18 6.54 1.43
C TYR A 295 -23.58 5.97 2.80
N LYS A 296 -23.18 4.72 3.10
CA LYS A 296 -23.46 4.05 4.37
C LYS A 296 -22.81 4.76 5.56
N GLU A 297 -21.58 5.21 5.41
CA GLU A 297 -20.88 6.02 6.42
C GLU A 297 -21.66 7.30 6.75
N MET A 298 -22.12 8.04 5.71
CA MET A 298 -22.81 9.30 5.89
C MET A 298 -24.24 9.16 6.39
N THR A 299 -24.88 8.02 6.16
CA THR A 299 -26.25 7.73 6.63
C THR A 299 -26.28 6.97 7.96
N GLY A 300 -25.11 6.64 8.54
CA GLY A 300 -25.00 5.90 9.80
C GLY A 300 -25.43 4.44 9.72
N GLN A 301 -25.44 3.86 8.52
CA GLN A 301 -25.76 2.45 8.29
C GLN A 301 -24.61 1.52 8.69
N ILE A 302 -23.39 2.04 8.75
CA ILE A 302 -22.21 1.36 9.30
C ILE A 302 -21.62 2.21 10.42
N PRO A 303 -21.07 1.57 11.48
CA PRO A 303 -20.39 2.28 12.54
C PRO A 303 -19.20 3.08 11.96
N ARG A 304 -19.02 4.31 12.43
CA ARG A 304 -17.77 5.03 12.14
C ARG A 304 -16.63 4.39 12.91
N ALA A 305 -15.47 4.31 12.28
CA ALA A 305 -14.25 3.92 12.95
C ALA A 305 -13.93 4.93 14.07
N THR A 306 -13.99 4.50 15.31
CA THR A 306 -13.47 5.29 16.43
C THR A 306 -12.00 4.93 16.59
N ALA A 307 -11.10 5.92 16.40
CA ALA A 307 -9.72 5.78 16.85
C ALA A 307 -9.76 5.58 18.37
N HIS A 308 -9.22 4.48 18.86
CA HIS A 308 -8.97 4.22 20.27
C HIS A 308 -7.62 4.79 20.66
#